data_16245cb7b0c4da9966284dfb6ce1ada4
#
_entry.id   16245cb7b0c4da9966284dfb6ce1ada4
#
_cell.length_a   1.000
_cell.length_b   1.000
_cell.length_c   1.000
_cell.angle_alpha   90.00
_cell.angle_beta   90.00
_cell.angle_gamma   90.00
#
_symmetry.space_group_name_H-M   'P 1'
#
loop_
_entity.id
_entity.type
_entity.pdbx_description
1 polymer ?
#
loop_
_entity_poly.entity_id
_entity_poly.type
_entity_poly.pdbx_seq_one_letter_code
_entity_poly.pdbx_strand_id
1 'polypeptide(L)'
;YLKWAVEFDGDGRRDLWNPVDAIGSVANYFAVHGWRAGEAVAVRTGASGHTPLKTGFDTRYDLDSLARAGFRPEGRVPAGEEVSLIRLDASGGYQYWLGLNNFYVITRYNHSSYYAMAVHQLAQAIRARRGGPDTRLSGVDAFSAPPL
;
A
#
# COMPACT_ATOMS: atom_id res chain seq x y z
N TYR A 1 -19.79 -5.77 3.02
CA TYR A 1 -18.71 -6.08 3.98
C TYR A 1 -18.97 -7.34 4.79
N LEU A 2 -20.20 -7.54 5.26
CA LEU A 2 -20.55 -8.73 6.03
C LEU A 2 -20.30 -10.04 5.30
N LYS A 3 -20.34 -10.03 3.97
CA LYS A 3 -20.03 -11.19 3.15
C LYS A 3 -18.61 -11.72 3.41
N TRP A 4 -17.68 -10.85 3.78
CA TRP A 4 -16.28 -11.20 3.98
C TRP A 4 -15.92 -11.36 5.45
N ALA A 5 -16.88 -11.10 6.36
CA ALA A 5 -16.63 -11.21 7.78
C ALA A 5 -16.42 -12.68 8.18
N VAL A 6 -15.44 -12.90 9.04
CA VAL A 6 -15.09 -14.23 9.52
C VAL A 6 -14.99 -14.22 11.04
N GLU A 7 -15.20 -15.38 11.63
CA GLU A 7 -14.97 -15.62 13.05
C GLU A 7 -13.56 -16.15 13.21
N PHE A 8 -12.77 -15.52 14.06
CA PHE A 8 -11.35 -15.82 14.16
C PHE A 8 -10.90 -16.18 15.58
N ASP A 9 -11.65 -15.83 16.61
CA ASP A 9 -11.22 -16.03 18.00
C ASP A 9 -11.82 -17.29 18.65
N GLY A 10 -12.66 -18.01 17.91
CA GLY A 10 -13.22 -19.26 18.40
C GLY A 10 -14.44 -19.11 19.30
N ASP A 11 -15.04 -17.92 19.39
CA ASP A 11 -16.22 -17.69 20.24
C ASP A 11 -17.54 -18.05 19.54
N GLY A 12 -17.49 -18.47 18.28
CA GLY A 12 -18.66 -18.84 17.50
C GLY A 12 -19.43 -17.67 16.90
N ARG A 13 -18.89 -16.46 16.98
CA ARG A 13 -19.53 -15.25 16.47
C ARG A 13 -18.65 -14.54 15.46
N ARG A 14 -19.27 -14.00 14.40
CA ARG A 14 -18.60 -13.08 13.47
C ARG A 14 -18.92 -11.66 13.93
N ASP A 15 -18.17 -11.18 14.91
CA ASP A 15 -18.42 -9.90 15.57
C ASP A 15 -17.40 -8.86 15.13
N LEU A 16 -17.83 -7.90 14.33
CA LEU A 16 -16.97 -6.84 13.82
C LEU A 16 -16.53 -5.83 14.88
N TRP A 17 -17.13 -5.87 16.06
CA TRP A 17 -16.69 -5.07 17.21
C TRP A 17 -15.59 -5.78 18.01
N ASN A 18 -15.39 -7.08 17.79
CA ASN A 18 -14.28 -7.82 18.35
C ASN A 18 -13.04 -7.55 17.49
N PRO A 19 -11.95 -7.00 18.04
CA PRO A 19 -10.76 -6.69 17.23
C PRO A 19 -10.19 -7.89 16.48
N VAL A 20 -10.22 -9.08 17.05
CA VAL A 20 -9.68 -10.28 16.39
C VAL A 20 -10.53 -10.63 15.18
N ASP A 21 -11.84 -10.63 15.29
CA ASP A 21 -12.74 -10.91 14.18
C ASP A 21 -12.65 -9.83 13.10
N ALA A 22 -12.52 -8.57 13.50
CA ALA A 22 -12.38 -7.46 12.55
C ALA A 22 -11.08 -7.58 11.74
N ILE A 23 -9.97 -7.90 12.39
CA ILE A 23 -8.68 -8.10 11.72
C ILE A 23 -8.77 -9.30 10.76
N GLY A 24 -9.34 -10.40 11.23
CA GLY A 24 -9.53 -11.59 10.40
C GLY A 24 -10.42 -11.34 9.20
N SER A 25 -11.45 -10.52 9.37
CA SER A 25 -12.36 -10.18 8.27
C SER A 25 -11.66 -9.34 7.21
N VAL A 26 -10.83 -8.37 7.59
CA VAL A 26 -10.04 -7.57 6.65
C VAL A 26 -9.04 -8.45 5.93
N ALA A 27 -8.36 -9.35 6.63
CA ALA A 27 -7.42 -10.28 6.02
C ALA A 27 -8.11 -11.19 5.02
N ASN A 28 -9.29 -11.69 5.35
CA ASN A 28 -10.09 -12.51 4.44
C ASN A 28 -10.49 -11.73 3.19
N TYR A 29 -10.89 -10.47 3.34
CA TYR A 29 -11.22 -9.59 2.22
C TYR A 29 -10.03 -9.48 1.26
N PHE A 30 -8.83 -9.22 1.79
CA PHE A 30 -7.63 -9.10 0.97
C PHE A 30 -7.32 -10.42 0.24
N ALA A 31 -7.41 -11.55 0.94
CA ALA A 31 -7.15 -12.86 0.34
C ALA A 31 -8.09 -13.13 -0.84
N VAL A 32 -9.38 -12.83 -0.67
CA VAL A 32 -10.39 -13.05 -1.71
C VAL A 32 -10.18 -12.10 -2.89
N HIS A 33 -9.65 -10.91 -2.65
CA HIS A 33 -9.44 -9.90 -3.69
C HIS A 33 -8.05 -9.94 -4.33
N GLY A 34 -7.31 -11.04 -4.16
CA GLY A 34 -6.09 -11.27 -4.90
C GLY A 34 -4.80 -10.87 -4.21
N TRP A 35 -4.79 -10.82 -2.88
CA TRP A 35 -3.57 -10.57 -2.13
C TRP A 35 -2.51 -11.62 -2.47
N ARG A 36 -1.30 -11.18 -2.78
CA ARG A 36 -0.16 -12.04 -3.08
C ARG A 36 0.82 -11.99 -1.91
N ALA A 37 0.84 -13.07 -1.12
CA ALA A 37 1.70 -13.15 0.06
C ALA A 37 3.17 -13.04 -0.33
N GLY A 38 3.93 -12.31 0.47
CA GLY A 38 5.36 -12.12 0.24
C GLY A 38 5.73 -11.04 -0.77
N GLU A 39 4.76 -10.48 -1.50
CA GLU A 39 5.03 -9.40 -2.43
C GLU A 39 4.91 -8.04 -1.74
N ALA A 40 5.70 -7.09 -2.20
CA ALA A 40 5.65 -5.74 -1.69
C ALA A 40 4.31 -5.06 -2.04
N VAL A 41 3.89 -4.12 -1.21
CA VAL A 41 2.69 -3.33 -1.44
C VAL A 41 3.00 -2.15 -2.36
N ALA A 42 4.05 -1.41 -2.05
CA ALA A 42 4.44 -0.23 -2.80
C ALA A 42 5.95 -0.06 -2.77
N VAL A 43 6.47 0.58 -3.80
CA VAL A 43 7.90 0.88 -3.91
C VAL A 43 8.05 2.37 -4.17
N ARG A 44 8.89 3.05 -3.41
CA ARG A 44 9.15 4.45 -3.64
C ARG A 44 9.89 4.64 -4.95
N THR A 45 9.58 5.71 -5.68
CA THR A 45 10.26 6.03 -6.92
C THR A 45 10.74 7.47 -6.90
N GLY A 46 11.96 7.69 -7.37
CA GLY A 46 12.45 9.01 -7.63
C GLY A 46 11.84 9.55 -8.92
N ALA A 47 11.68 10.86 -8.98
CA ALA A 47 11.19 11.53 -10.16
C ALA A 47 12.06 12.75 -10.43
N SER A 48 12.37 12.98 -11.71
CA SER A 48 13.08 14.18 -12.12
C SER A 48 12.08 15.15 -12.74
N GLY A 49 11.84 16.27 -12.03
CA GLY A 49 11.00 17.33 -12.53
C GLY A 49 9.51 17.06 -12.46
N HIS A 50 8.78 17.84 -13.22
CA HIS A 50 7.31 17.75 -13.27
C HIS A 50 6.88 16.74 -14.32
N THR A 51 5.89 15.90 -13.96
CA THR A 51 5.39 14.90 -14.89
C THR A 51 3.98 15.23 -15.35
N PRO A 52 3.67 15.07 -16.66
CA PRO A 52 2.29 15.18 -17.15
C PRO A 52 1.48 13.89 -16.93
N LEU A 53 2.07 12.82 -16.41
CA LEU A 53 1.36 11.56 -16.26
C LEU A 53 0.30 11.67 -15.16
N LYS A 54 -0.84 11.04 -15.43
CA LYS A 54 -1.90 10.93 -14.45
C LYS A 54 -1.45 10.05 -13.28
N THR A 55 -1.82 10.43 -12.06
CA THR A 55 -1.52 9.66 -10.85
C THR A 55 -2.82 9.14 -10.22
N GLY A 56 -2.68 8.12 -9.38
CA GLY A 56 -3.81 7.53 -8.66
C GLY A 56 -3.75 6.01 -8.67
N PHE A 57 -4.48 5.39 -7.75
CA PHE A 57 -4.47 3.93 -7.63
C PHE A 57 -5.14 3.24 -8.83
N ASP A 58 -5.90 3.95 -9.64
CA ASP A 58 -6.55 3.44 -10.83
C ASP A 58 -5.68 3.56 -12.09
N THR A 59 -4.49 4.15 -11.99
CA THR A 59 -3.57 4.25 -13.12
C THR A 59 -2.83 2.95 -13.34
N ARG A 60 -2.41 2.72 -14.59
CA ARG A 60 -1.63 1.53 -14.98
C ARG A 60 -0.57 1.94 -15.97
N TYR A 61 0.67 1.72 -15.60
CA TYR A 61 1.82 2.01 -16.46
C TYR A 61 2.78 0.83 -16.44
N ASP A 62 3.43 0.59 -17.57
CA ASP A 62 4.57 -0.33 -17.61
C ASP A 62 5.84 0.40 -17.14
N LEU A 63 6.83 -0.37 -16.70
CA LEU A 63 8.05 0.21 -16.14
C LEU A 63 8.83 1.01 -17.19
N ASP A 64 8.80 0.58 -18.45
CA ASP A 64 9.51 1.29 -19.53
C ASP A 64 8.93 2.68 -19.76
N SER A 65 7.61 2.80 -19.76
CA SER A 65 6.93 4.09 -19.89
C SER A 65 7.28 5.02 -18.73
N LEU A 66 7.33 4.49 -17.52
CA LEU A 66 7.70 5.28 -16.34
C LEU A 66 9.16 5.71 -16.39
N ALA A 67 10.06 4.83 -16.83
CA ALA A 67 11.48 5.17 -16.98
C ALA A 67 11.68 6.29 -17.99
N ARG A 68 10.95 6.24 -19.11
CA ARG A 68 10.99 7.33 -20.10
C ARG A 68 10.49 8.65 -19.56
N ALA A 69 9.57 8.60 -18.58
CA ALA A 69 9.06 9.80 -17.92
C ALA A 69 9.93 10.27 -16.75
N GLY A 70 11.02 9.59 -16.45
CA GLY A 70 11.96 9.99 -15.41
C GLY A 70 11.74 9.35 -14.06
N PHE A 71 10.90 8.31 -13.97
CA PHE A 71 10.63 7.62 -12.71
C PHE A 71 11.52 6.38 -12.59
N ARG A 72 12.28 6.31 -11.50
CA ARG A 72 13.18 5.18 -11.22
C ARG A 72 12.80 4.58 -9.88
N PRO A 73 12.35 3.30 -9.83
CA PRO A 73 12.01 2.68 -8.57
C PRO A 73 13.24 2.50 -7.68
N GLU A 74 13.03 2.72 -6.39
CA GLU A 74 14.09 2.57 -5.38
C GLU A 74 14.11 1.16 -4.79
N GLY A 75 13.31 0.24 -5.33
CA GLY A 75 13.24 -1.13 -4.88
C GLY A 75 12.92 -2.06 -6.03
N ARG A 76 12.78 -3.34 -5.71
CA ARG A 76 12.48 -4.35 -6.71
C ARG A 76 11.01 -4.30 -7.11
N VAL A 77 10.77 -4.28 -8.42
CA VAL A 77 9.43 -4.36 -9.02
C VAL A 77 9.42 -5.60 -9.94
N PRO A 78 8.39 -6.45 -9.85
CA PRO A 78 8.31 -7.61 -10.74
C PRO A 78 8.30 -7.20 -12.20
N ALA A 79 9.11 -7.86 -13.01
CA ALA A 79 9.20 -7.57 -14.43
C ALA A 79 7.90 -7.96 -15.15
N GLY A 80 7.50 -7.14 -16.11
CA GLY A 80 6.33 -7.43 -16.93
C GLY A 80 4.99 -7.06 -16.29
N GLU A 81 4.99 -6.53 -15.09
CA GLU A 81 3.77 -6.08 -14.44
C GLU A 81 3.53 -4.59 -14.65
N GLU A 82 2.25 -4.22 -14.78
CA GLU A 82 1.86 -2.82 -14.75
C GLU A 82 1.68 -2.37 -13.31
N VAL A 83 2.00 -1.11 -13.06
CA VAL A 83 1.94 -0.52 -11.71
C VAL A 83 1.14 0.77 -11.75
N SER A 84 0.64 1.17 -10.59
CA SER A 84 -0.01 2.47 -10.41
C SER A 84 1.05 3.51 -10.08
N LEU A 85 0.87 4.73 -10.58
CA LEU A 85 1.72 5.86 -10.19
C LEU A 85 0.99 6.67 -9.13
N ILE A 86 1.53 6.70 -7.93
CA ILE A 86 0.92 7.33 -6.77
C ILE A 86 1.69 8.59 -6.42
N ARG A 87 0.99 9.70 -6.26
CA ARG A 87 1.57 10.94 -5.80
C ARG A 87 0.96 11.30 -4.45
N LEU A 88 1.80 11.55 -3.47
CA LEU A 88 1.39 11.91 -2.13
C LEU A 88 2.04 13.21 -1.70
N ASP A 89 1.33 14.01 -0.94
CA ASP A 89 1.88 15.21 -0.33
C ASP A 89 2.83 14.80 0.80
N ALA A 90 3.98 15.45 0.86
CA ALA A 90 4.99 15.22 1.87
C ALA A 90 5.63 16.53 2.27
N SER A 91 6.38 16.51 3.36
CA SER A 91 7.14 17.68 3.80
C SER A 91 8.11 18.10 2.68
N GLY A 92 7.98 19.33 2.22
CA GLY A 92 8.85 19.85 1.18
C GLY A 92 8.46 19.51 -0.26
N GLY A 93 7.25 18.96 -0.49
CA GLY A 93 6.77 18.70 -1.83
C GLY A 93 5.98 17.41 -1.97
N TYR A 94 6.20 16.70 -3.08
CA TYR A 94 5.48 15.47 -3.36
C TYR A 94 6.40 14.26 -3.26
N GLN A 95 5.82 13.13 -2.87
CA GLN A 95 6.45 11.83 -2.99
C GLN A 95 5.73 11.03 -4.08
N TYR A 96 6.51 10.28 -4.86
CA TYR A 96 5.96 9.38 -5.85
C TYR A 96 6.24 7.92 -5.45
N TRP A 97 5.23 7.10 -5.64
CA TRP A 97 5.29 5.68 -5.30
C TRP A 97 4.72 4.86 -6.44
N LEU A 98 5.22 3.65 -6.59
CA LEU A 98 4.65 2.66 -7.51
C LEU A 98 3.79 1.72 -6.68
N GLY A 99 2.50 1.71 -6.94
CA GLY A 99 1.55 0.80 -6.31
C GLY A 99 1.54 -0.53 -7.04
N LEU A 100 1.84 -1.60 -6.33
CA LEU A 100 1.86 -2.95 -6.89
C LEU A 100 0.50 -3.63 -6.69
N ASN A 101 0.42 -4.93 -7.00
CA ASN A 101 -0.84 -5.66 -6.89
C ASN A 101 -1.47 -5.52 -5.49
N ASN A 102 -0.67 -5.69 -4.44
CA ASN A 102 -1.20 -5.63 -3.07
C ASN A 102 -1.68 -4.23 -2.68
N PHE A 103 -1.09 -3.19 -3.25
CA PHE A 103 -1.59 -1.83 -3.06
C PHE A 103 -3.01 -1.71 -3.64
N TYR A 104 -3.22 -2.22 -4.82
CA TYR A 104 -4.52 -2.22 -5.46
C TYR A 104 -5.55 -3.00 -4.64
N VAL A 105 -5.16 -4.15 -4.07
CA VAL A 105 -6.03 -4.95 -3.22
C VAL A 105 -6.50 -4.14 -2.01
N ILE A 106 -5.61 -3.40 -1.35
CA ILE A 106 -5.99 -2.53 -0.24
C ILE A 106 -7.00 -1.47 -0.70
N THR A 107 -6.81 -0.90 -1.89
CA THR A 107 -7.74 0.12 -2.41
C THR A 107 -9.10 -0.46 -2.80
N ARG A 108 -9.24 -1.76 -2.93
CA ARG A 108 -10.57 -2.38 -3.12
C ARG A 108 -11.38 -2.32 -1.83
N TYR A 109 -10.69 -2.40 -0.68
CA TYR A 109 -11.34 -2.26 0.63
C TYR A 109 -11.69 -0.79 0.93
N ASN A 110 -10.78 0.13 0.63
CA ASN A 110 -11.00 1.56 0.82
C ASN A 110 -10.35 2.31 -0.35
N HIS A 111 -11.14 2.95 -1.18
CA HIS A 111 -10.72 3.59 -2.42
C HIS A 111 -9.94 4.89 -2.13
N SER A 112 -8.77 4.76 -1.52
CA SER A 112 -7.92 5.89 -1.18
C SER A 112 -6.45 5.49 -1.23
N SER A 113 -5.66 6.23 -2.00
CA SER A 113 -4.21 6.04 -2.04
C SER A 113 -3.58 6.37 -0.69
N TYR A 114 -4.10 7.37 0.01
CA TYR A 114 -3.60 7.73 1.34
C TYR A 114 -3.87 6.63 2.36
N TYR A 115 -5.05 6.04 2.33
CA TYR A 115 -5.38 4.90 3.20
C TYR A 115 -4.45 3.73 2.93
N ALA A 116 -4.29 3.35 1.66
CA ALA A 116 -3.44 2.22 1.30
C ALA A 116 -1.99 2.46 1.71
N MET A 117 -1.49 3.67 1.52
CA MET A 117 -0.13 4.01 1.94
C MET A 117 0.02 4.01 3.46
N ALA A 118 -0.97 4.51 4.18
CA ALA A 118 -0.96 4.48 5.64
C ALA A 118 -0.93 3.05 6.18
N VAL A 119 -1.72 2.15 5.59
CA VAL A 119 -1.70 0.72 5.95
C VAL A 119 -0.34 0.11 5.69
N HIS A 120 0.25 0.39 4.53
CA HIS A 120 1.57 -0.10 4.16
C HIS A 120 2.64 0.36 5.14
N GLN A 121 2.67 1.65 5.47
CA GLN A 121 3.66 2.21 6.38
C GLN A 121 3.46 1.72 7.82
N LEU A 122 2.21 1.56 8.25
CA LEU A 122 1.94 0.98 9.56
C LEU A 122 2.44 -0.46 9.63
N ALA A 123 2.21 -1.25 8.60
CA ALA A 123 2.70 -2.63 8.54
C ALA A 123 4.23 -2.68 8.59
N GLN A 124 4.91 -1.77 7.87
CA GLN A 124 6.36 -1.67 7.92
C GLN A 124 6.86 -1.29 9.32
N ALA A 125 6.20 -0.35 9.98
CA ALA A 125 6.56 0.07 11.33
C ALA A 125 6.41 -1.07 12.33
N ILE A 126 5.33 -1.84 12.24
CA ILE A 126 5.10 -3.01 13.10
C ILE A 126 6.18 -4.06 12.85
N ARG A 127 6.48 -4.35 11.59
CA ARG A 127 7.52 -5.33 11.23
C ARG A 127 8.88 -4.90 11.76
N ALA A 128 9.23 -3.63 11.62
CA ALA A 128 10.49 -3.10 12.09
C ALA A 128 10.63 -3.24 13.61
N ARG A 129 9.57 -2.97 14.36
CA ARG A 129 9.59 -3.15 15.82
C ARG A 129 9.76 -4.59 16.23
N ARG A 130 9.16 -5.51 15.50
CA ARG A 130 9.29 -6.95 15.77
C ARG A 130 10.65 -7.50 15.35
N GLY A 131 11.30 -6.85 14.38
CA GLY A 131 12.59 -7.27 13.84
C GLY A 131 13.82 -6.81 14.61
N GLY A 132 13.64 -5.97 15.65
CA GLY A 132 14.75 -5.52 16.48
C GLY A 132 15.01 -4.01 16.38
N PRO A 133 16.14 -3.55 16.97
CA PRO A 133 16.39 -2.11 17.16
C PRO A 133 16.76 -1.33 15.90
N ASP A 134 17.14 -2.01 14.83
CA ASP A 134 17.53 -1.32 13.59
C ASP A 134 16.30 -1.07 12.72
N THR A 135 15.41 -0.25 13.23
CA THR A 135 14.15 0.04 12.55
C THR A 135 14.27 1.29 11.72
N ARG A 136 14.23 1.14 10.41
CA ARG A 136 14.27 2.29 9.51
C ARG A 136 12.87 2.67 9.08
N LEU A 137 12.41 3.76 9.65
CA LEU A 137 11.09 4.31 9.36
C LEU A 137 11.18 5.52 8.42
N SER A 138 12.24 5.60 7.63
CA SER A 138 12.50 6.76 6.79
C SER A 138 11.36 7.11 5.83
N GLY A 139 10.68 6.11 5.30
CA GLY A 139 9.52 6.34 4.45
C GLY A 139 8.32 6.88 5.22
N VAL A 140 8.20 6.50 6.48
CA VAL A 140 7.12 6.99 7.36
C VAL A 140 7.36 8.44 7.76
N ASP A 141 8.60 8.77 8.09
CA ASP A 141 8.94 10.13 8.55
C ASP A 141 8.68 11.19 7.49
N ALA A 142 8.85 10.82 6.24
CA ALA A 142 8.66 11.74 5.11
C ALA A 142 7.21 11.86 4.65
N PHE A 143 6.32 11.02 5.13
CA PHE A 143 4.93 10.96 4.71
C PHE A 143 4.02 11.64 5.72
N SER A 144 3.17 12.55 5.22
CA SER A 144 2.13 13.21 6.02
C SER A 144 0.78 12.93 5.40
N ALA A 145 0.03 12.02 6.02
CA ALA A 145 -1.33 11.74 5.57
C ALA A 145 -2.26 12.86 6.03
N PRO A 146 -3.26 13.26 5.22
CA PRO A 146 -4.27 14.18 5.68
C PRO A 146 -5.10 13.55 6.79
N PRO A 147 -5.70 14.34 7.68
CA PRO A 147 -6.60 13.80 8.69
C PRO A 147 -7.79 13.12 8.04
N LEU A 148 -8.21 12.03 8.64
CA LEU A 148 -9.34 11.25 8.13
C LEU A 148 -10.67 11.95 8.39
#